data_740dddf0f034b89013c86ad08cb47015
#
_entry.id   740dddf0f034b89013c86ad08cb47015
#
_cell.length_a   1.000
_cell.length_b   1.000
_cell.length_c   1.000
_cell.angle_alpha   90.00
_cell.angle_beta   90.00
_cell.angle_gamma   90.00
#
_symmetry.space_group_name_H-M   'P 1'
#
loop_
_entity.id
_entity.type
_entity.pdbx_description
1 polymer ?
#
loop_
_entity_poly.entity_id
_entity_poly.type
_entity_poly.pdbx_seq_one_letter_code
_entity_poly.pdbx_strand_id
1 'polypeptide(L)'
;MTKTRLREEICRLGRSLFERGLTPGSSGNISVKLDDGGWLVTPTNASLGSLDPARMSRLDASGRLLSGDAPTKEVPLHTALYQTRTTARAVVHLHSTHSVALSMLPEIDPRAALPPMTPYYLMKCGQTALVPYYRPGDPAVADAIKGLAGKYSSVLLANHGPVVSGDTLEAAVFAMEELEETAKLYLLLRGLNPRYLSPEQVKDLTKVFGLTLPDHGHD
;
A
#
# COMPACT_ATOMS: atom_id res chain seq x y z
N MET A 1 -8.20 6.71 19.53
CA MET A 1 -7.34 7.91 19.28
C MET A 1 -8.25 9.08 18.89
N THR A 2 -8.00 10.33 19.36
CA THR A 2 -8.79 11.49 18.92
C THR A 2 -8.53 11.79 17.44
N LYS A 3 -9.52 12.40 16.75
CA LYS A 3 -9.37 12.79 15.33
C LYS A 3 -8.21 13.76 15.12
N THR A 4 -7.97 14.70 16.06
CA THR A 4 -6.84 15.62 16.00
C THR A 4 -5.51 14.89 16.04
N ARG A 5 -5.32 14.00 17.01
CA ARG A 5 -4.10 13.20 17.14
C ARG A 5 -3.86 12.30 15.91
N LEU A 6 -4.92 11.78 15.32
CA LEU A 6 -4.79 10.98 14.10
C LEU A 6 -4.32 11.82 12.90
N ARG A 7 -4.80 13.07 12.75
CA ARG A 7 -4.34 14.01 11.72
C ARG A 7 -2.85 14.33 11.89
N GLU A 8 -2.42 14.60 13.11
CA GLU A 8 -1.02 14.86 13.45
C GLU A 8 -0.14 13.64 13.14
N GLU A 9 -0.63 12.44 13.43
CA GLU A 9 0.10 11.20 13.17
C GLU A 9 0.25 10.90 11.67
N ILE A 10 -0.79 11.15 10.86
CA ILE A 10 -0.68 11.06 9.40
C ILE A 10 0.38 12.04 8.89
N CYS A 11 0.39 13.28 9.39
CA CYS A 11 1.38 14.30 9.00
C CYS A 11 2.79 13.89 9.42
N ARG A 12 2.97 13.38 10.63
CA ARG A 12 4.26 12.92 11.16
C ARG A 12 4.84 11.77 10.32
N LEU A 13 4.03 10.74 10.05
CA LEU A 13 4.45 9.57 9.27
C LEU A 13 4.66 9.94 7.80
N GLY A 14 3.77 10.75 7.21
CA GLY A 14 3.93 11.27 5.85
C GLY A 14 5.24 12.03 5.68
N ARG A 15 5.58 12.91 6.62
CA ARG A 15 6.87 13.62 6.62
C ARG A 15 8.05 12.66 6.69
N SER A 16 8.01 11.67 7.56
CA SER A 16 9.06 10.66 7.68
C SER A 16 9.27 9.89 6.35
N LEU A 17 8.20 9.51 5.66
CA LEU A 17 8.28 8.86 4.35
C LEU A 17 8.91 9.78 3.30
N PHE A 18 8.52 11.06 3.29
CA PHE A 18 9.05 12.06 2.36
C PHE A 18 10.54 12.34 2.61
N GLU A 19 10.94 12.62 3.85
CA GLU A 19 12.32 12.94 4.22
C GLU A 19 13.29 11.78 3.95
N ARG A 20 12.80 10.54 3.99
CA ARG A 20 13.59 9.35 3.64
C ARG A 20 13.54 8.99 2.15
N GLY A 21 12.91 9.83 1.33
CA GLY A 21 12.90 9.68 -0.13
C GLY A 21 11.99 8.57 -0.68
N LEU A 22 11.00 8.09 0.12
CA LEU A 22 10.08 7.06 -0.35
C LEU A 22 8.97 7.61 -1.25
N THR A 23 8.82 8.92 -1.32
CA THR A 23 7.86 9.58 -2.21
C THR A 23 8.33 10.99 -2.54
N PRO A 24 8.39 11.41 -3.83
CA PRO A 24 8.82 12.74 -4.23
C PRO A 24 7.66 13.71 -4.41
N GLY A 25 7.93 15.00 -4.30
CA GLY A 25 7.01 16.09 -4.68
C GLY A 25 5.66 16.02 -3.96
N SER A 26 4.57 15.99 -4.74
CA SER A 26 3.19 15.86 -4.25
C SER A 26 2.57 14.50 -4.57
N SER A 27 3.41 13.50 -4.82
CA SER A 27 2.96 12.14 -5.07
C SER A 27 2.68 11.38 -3.77
N GLY A 28 1.88 10.32 -3.90
CA GLY A 28 1.48 9.50 -2.76
C GLY A 28 0.35 10.10 -1.94
N ASN A 29 -0.32 9.25 -1.19
CA ASN A 29 -1.43 9.63 -0.30
C ASN A 29 -1.65 8.57 0.78
N ILE A 30 -2.26 9.01 1.88
CA ILE A 30 -2.52 8.19 3.06
C ILE A 30 -3.97 8.38 3.47
N SER A 31 -4.67 7.30 3.79
CA SER A 31 -5.98 7.37 4.42
C SER A 31 -6.08 6.50 5.66
N VAL A 32 -6.97 6.88 6.59
CA VAL A 32 -7.24 6.13 7.81
C VAL A 32 -8.74 6.13 8.10
N LYS A 33 -9.32 4.96 8.33
CA LYS A 33 -10.72 4.79 8.78
C LYS A 33 -10.91 5.36 10.18
N LEU A 34 -12.05 6.00 10.38
CA LEU A 34 -12.53 6.48 11.66
C LEU A 34 -13.56 5.51 12.27
N ASP A 35 -13.74 5.58 13.58
CA ASP A 35 -14.69 4.73 14.29
C ASP A 35 -16.16 5.07 13.98
N ASP A 36 -16.41 6.27 13.45
CA ASP A 36 -17.75 6.71 12.99
C ASP A 36 -18.11 6.27 11.56
N GLY A 37 -17.30 5.39 10.95
CA GLY A 37 -17.49 4.87 9.61
C GLY A 37 -16.93 5.75 8.49
N GLY A 38 -16.57 7.00 8.76
CA GLY A 38 -15.86 7.87 7.83
C GLY A 38 -14.36 7.61 7.81
N TRP A 39 -13.62 8.45 7.11
CA TRP A 39 -12.16 8.36 7.02
C TRP A 39 -11.50 9.73 6.82
N LEU A 40 -10.25 9.81 7.21
CA LEU A 40 -9.34 10.89 6.87
C LEU A 40 -8.51 10.47 5.68
N VAL A 41 -8.24 11.40 4.77
CA VAL A 41 -7.31 11.18 3.64
C VAL A 41 -6.54 12.46 3.36
N THR A 42 -5.32 12.31 2.85
CA THR A 42 -4.49 13.44 2.43
C THR A 42 -5.13 14.19 1.26
N PRO A 43 -5.04 15.54 1.24
CA PRO A 43 -5.59 16.33 0.15
C PRO A 43 -4.90 16.07 -1.18
N THR A 44 -5.61 16.35 -2.28
CA THR A 44 -5.02 16.29 -3.62
C THR A 44 -3.89 17.33 -3.76
N ASN A 45 -2.85 16.98 -4.53
CA ASN A 45 -1.67 17.80 -4.78
C ASN A 45 -0.90 18.27 -3.51
N ALA A 46 -1.11 17.62 -2.36
CA ALA A 46 -0.38 17.88 -1.15
C ALA A 46 0.89 17.03 -1.08
N SER A 47 2.02 17.64 -0.72
CA SER A 47 3.24 16.89 -0.41
C SER A 47 3.12 16.23 0.96
N LEU A 48 3.48 14.95 1.05
CA LEU A 48 3.51 14.25 2.34
C LEU A 48 4.53 14.88 3.31
N GLY A 49 5.55 15.57 2.78
CA GLY A 49 6.57 16.29 3.58
C GLY A 49 6.07 17.55 4.26
N SER A 50 4.93 18.10 3.84
CA SER A 50 4.42 19.39 4.32
C SER A 50 2.90 19.41 4.54
N LEU A 51 2.34 18.27 4.98
CA LEU A 51 0.92 18.18 5.32
C LEU A 51 0.56 19.10 6.50
N ASP A 52 -0.61 19.72 6.39
CA ASP A 52 -1.23 20.48 7.48
C ASP A 52 -2.39 19.65 8.09
N PRO A 53 -2.36 19.32 9.39
CA PRO A 53 -3.42 18.56 10.05
C PRO A 53 -4.80 19.20 9.90
N ALA A 54 -4.90 20.55 9.84
CA ALA A 54 -6.17 21.26 9.70
C ALA A 54 -6.79 21.10 8.30
N ARG A 55 -5.97 20.87 7.28
CA ARG A 55 -6.38 20.76 5.88
C ARG A 55 -6.72 19.32 5.42
N MET A 56 -6.46 18.32 6.27
CA MET A 56 -6.78 16.92 5.96
C MET A 56 -8.24 16.75 5.58
N SER A 57 -8.49 16.07 4.45
CA SER A 57 -9.84 15.80 3.94
C SER A 57 -10.53 14.77 4.84
N ARG A 58 -11.71 15.14 5.37
CA ARG A 58 -12.57 14.21 6.08
C ARG A 58 -13.72 13.79 5.17
N LEU A 59 -13.86 12.48 4.96
CA LEU A 59 -14.92 11.88 4.17
C LEU A 59 -15.91 11.15 5.08
N ASP A 60 -17.18 11.07 4.65
CA ASP A 60 -18.14 10.16 5.24
C ASP A 60 -17.95 8.71 4.73
N ALA A 61 -18.75 7.78 5.20
CA ALA A 61 -18.68 6.36 4.81
C ALA A 61 -18.92 6.13 3.29
N SER A 62 -19.61 7.07 2.61
CA SER A 62 -19.84 7.03 1.17
C SER A 62 -18.71 7.64 0.34
N GLY A 63 -17.69 8.23 1.00
CA GLY A 63 -16.58 8.94 0.35
C GLY A 63 -16.86 10.40 0.01
N ARG A 64 -17.99 10.98 0.48
CA ARG A 64 -18.31 12.40 0.29
C ARG A 64 -17.50 13.26 1.26
N LEU A 65 -16.94 14.37 0.76
CA LEU A 65 -16.19 15.33 1.56
C LEU A 65 -17.10 16.04 2.58
N LEU A 66 -16.72 15.98 3.85
CA LEU A 66 -17.39 16.66 4.96
C LEU A 66 -16.65 17.90 5.40
N SER A 67 -15.33 17.90 5.41
CA SER A 67 -14.48 19.03 5.80
C SER A 67 -13.04 18.86 5.34
N GLY A 68 -12.25 19.92 5.39
CA GLY A 68 -10.87 19.96 4.89
C GLY A 68 -10.82 20.29 3.40
N ASP A 69 -9.65 20.15 2.81
CA ASP A 69 -9.43 20.41 1.39
C ASP A 69 -9.97 19.27 0.51
N ALA A 70 -9.99 19.47 -0.82
CA ALA A 70 -10.38 18.43 -1.78
C ALA A 70 -9.50 17.18 -1.62
N PRO A 71 -10.08 15.98 -1.51
CA PRO A 71 -9.34 14.75 -1.28
C PRO A 71 -8.50 14.36 -2.50
N THR A 72 -7.54 13.46 -2.30
CA THR A 72 -6.83 12.80 -3.40
C THR A 72 -7.79 12.26 -4.47
N LYS A 73 -7.36 12.29 -5.73
CA LYS A 73 -8.12 11.69 -6.84
C LYS A 73 -8.21 10.16 -6.76
N GLU A 74 -7.42 9.54 -5.88
CA GLU A 74 -7.32 8.08 -5.72
C GLU A 74 -8.22 7.52 -4.61
N VAL A 75 -9.20 8.29 -4.16
CA VAL A 75 -10.27 7.81 -3.27
C VAL A 75 -10.87 6.47 -3.72
N PRO A 76 -11.13 6.21 -5.03
CA PRO A 76 -11.64 4.90 -5.47
C PRO A 76 -10.72 3.72 -5.13
N LEU A 77 -9.40 3.90 -5.26
CA LEU A 77 -8.38 2.91 -4.91
C LEU A 77 -8.43 2.54 -3.41
N HIS A 78 -8.44 3.57 -2.54
CA HIS A 78 -8.54 3.38 -1.09
C HIS A 78 -9.87 2.70 -0.69
N THR A 79 -10.96 3.14 -1.31
CA THR A 79 -12.30 2.57 -1.06
C THR A 79 -12.34 1.08 -1.40
N ALA A 80 -11.78 0.68 -2.54
CA ALA A 80 -11.75 -0.72 -2.96
C ALA A 80 -11.01 -1.61 -1.96
N LEU A 81 -9.86 -1.17 -1.44
CA LEU A 81 -9.14 -1.90 -0.40
C LEU A 81 -9.94 -1.99 0.90
N TYR A 82 -10.58 -0.90 1.34
CA TYR A 82 -11.42 -0.94 2.54
C TYR A 82 -12.67 -1.81 2.40
N GLN A 83 -13.20 -1.96 1.18
CA GLN A 83 -14.36 -2.81 0.92
C GLN A 83 -14.00 -4.30 0.90
N THR A 84 -12.83 -4.65 0.38
CA THR A 84 -12.41 -6.04 0.22
C THR A 84 -11.60 -6.57 1.41
N ARG A 85 -10.93 -5.68 2.15
CA ARG A 85 -10.16 -6.01 3.35
C ARG A 85 -10.81 -5.38 4.57
N THR A 86 -11.76 -6.09 5.17
CA THR A 86 -12.59 -5.58 6.28
C THR A 86 -11.79 -5.23 7.53
N THR A 87 -10.63 -5.85 7.76
CA THR A 87 -9.71 -5.55 8.86
C THR A 87 -8.86 -4.30 8.58
N ALA A 88 -8.76 -3.84 7.33
CA ALA A 88 -7.94 -2.68 6.98
C ALA A 88 -8.49 -1.40 7.64
N ARG A 89 -7.62 -0.70 8.37
CA ARG A 89 -7.89 0.58 9.03
C ARG A 89 -7.11 1.73 8.39
N ALA A 90 -6.07 1.45 7.64
CA ALA A 90 -5.28 2.43 6.92
C ALA A 90 -4.86 1.91 5.55
N VAL A 91 -4.68 2.84 4.61
CA VAL A 91 -4.11 2.58 3.28
C VAL A 91 -3.05 3.64 3.01
N VAL A 92 -1.88 3.18 2.57
CA VAL A 92 -0.75 4.02 2.13
C VAL A 92 -0.48 3.72 0.67
N HIS A 93 -0.43 4.75 -0.15
CA HIS A 93 0.00 4.71 -1.54
C HIS A 93 1.18 5.65 -1.74
N LEU A 94 2.26 5.17 -2.33
CA LEU A 94 3.46 5.95 -2.62
C LEU A 94 3.90 5.75 -4.06
N HIS A 95 4.82 6.63 -4.52
CA HIS A 95 5.55 6.48 -5.77
C HIS A 95 7.01 6.15 -5.49
N SER A 96 7.24 5.13 -4.66
CA SER A 96 8.58 4.72 -4.23
C SER A 96 9.38 4.16 -5.39
N THR A 97 10.61 4.62 -5.55
CA THR A 97 11.41 4.44 -6.77
C THR A 97 11.61 2.98 -7.18
N HIS A 98 11.98 2.11 -6.22
CA HIS A 98 12.27 0.71 -6.56
C HIS A 98 10.99 -0.08 -6.84
N SER A 99 9.92 0.19 -6.11
CA SER A 99 8.60 -0.41 -6.37
C SER A 99 8.04 0.03 -7.73
N VAL A 100 8.19 1.32 -8.09
CA VAL A 100 7.81 1.80 -9.43
C VAL A 100 8.65 1.11 -10.51
N ALA A 101 9.98 1.04 -10.34
CA ALA A 101 10.86 0.37 -11.28
C ALA A 101 10.50 -1.12 -11.44
N LEU A 102 10.22 -1.81 -10.32
CA LEU A 102 9.74 -3.20 -10.32
C LEU A 102 8.45 -3.35 -11.15
N SER A 103 7.50 -2.42 -10.99
CA SER A 103 6.21 -2.46 -11.68
C SER A 103 6.28 -2.29 -13.20
N MET A 104 7.43 -1.89 -13.72
CA MET A 104 7.70 -1.69 -15.15
C MET A 104 8.34 -2.92 -15.81
N LEU A 105 8.73 -3.94 -15.04
CA LEU A 105 9.41 -5.11 -15.56
C LEU A 105 8.42 -6.11 -16.16
N PRO A 106 8.59 -6.50 -17.44
CA PRO A 106 7.62 -7.35 -18.12
C PRO A 106 7.59 -8.80 -17.62
N GLU A 107 8.63 -9.24 -16.93
CA GLU A 107 8.76 -10.59 -16.38
C GLU A 107 8.07 -10.80 -15.02
N ILE A 108 7.51 -9.75 -14.43
CA ILE A 108 6.89 -9.85 -13.10
C ILE A 108 5.58 -10.65 -13.15
N ASP A 109 5.48 -11.68 -12.30
CA ASP A 109 4.23 -12.42 -12.14
C ASP A 109 3.15 -11.54 -11.51
N PRO A 110 2.00 -11.32 -12.18
CA PRO A 110 0.92 -10.51 -11.62
C PRO A 110 0.36 -11.02 -10.29
N ARG A 111 0.51 -12.31 -10.00
CA ARG A 111 0.03 -12.93 -8.76
C ARG A 111 1.03 -12.84 -7.61
N ALA A 112 2.32 -12.68 -7.94
CA ALA A 112 3.41 -12.66 -6.96
C ALA A 112 4.55 -11.78 -7.48
N ALA A 113 4.38 -10.45 -7.42
CA ALA A 113 5.31 -9.48 -7.99
C ALA A 113 6.75 -9.59 -7.42
N LEU A 114 6.90 -10.16 -6.24
CA LEU A 114 8.18 -10.43 -5.60
C LEU A 114 8.23 -11.88 -5.10
N PRO A 115 9.35 -12.59 -5.30
CA PRO A 115 9.57 -13.90 -4.70
C PRO A 115 9.72 -13.79 -3.17
N PRO A 116 9.68 -14.88 -2.42
CA PRO A 116 9.84 -14.88 -0.95
C PRO A 116 11.31 -14.61 -0.57
N MET A 117 11.72 -13.34 -0.64
CA MET A 117 13.10 -12.91 -0.44
C MET A 117 13.50 -12.92 1.03
N THR A 118 12.65 -12.34 1.90
CA THR A 118 12.92 -12.19 3.33
C THR A 118 11.72 -12.63 4.17
N PRO A 119 11.94 -13.09 5.41
CA PRO A 119 10.85 -13.37 6.33
C PRO A 119 9.96 -12.14 6.58
N TYR A 120 10.56 -10.96 6.73
CA TYR A 120 9.85 -9.73 7.04
C TYR A 120 8.95 -9.28 5.90
N TYR A 121 9.36 -9.45 4.64
CA TYR A 121 8.49 -9.21 3.49
C TYR A 121 7.20 -10.03 3.59
N LEU A 122 7.31 -11.33 3.82
CA LEU A 122 6.14 -12.20 3.95
C LEU A 122 5.28 -11.84 5.18
N MET A 123 5.91 -11.53 6.30
CA MET A 123 5.20 -11.18 7.55
C MET A 123 4.47 -9.85 7.46
N LYS A 124 5.00 -8.85 6.74
CA LYS A 124 4.44 -7.50 6.68
C LYS A 124 3.57 -7.27 5.46
N CYS A 125 3.99 -7.77 4.30
CA CYS A 125 3.32 -7.54 3.03
C CYS A 125 2.50 -8.76 2.56
N GLY A 126 2.82 -9.96 3.06
CA GLY A 126 2.33 -11.21 2.48
C GLY A 126 2.90 -11.41 1.08
N GLN A 127 2.03 -11.66 0.11
CA GLN A 127 2.36 -11.57 -1.32
C GLN A 127 1.84 -10.25 -1.88
N THR A 128 2.52 -9.74 -2.91
CA THR A 128 2.15 -8.51 -3.60
C THR A 128 1.63 -8.83 -4.99
N ALA A 129 0.38 -8.43 -5.30
CA ALA A 129 -0.17 -8.56 -6.65
C ALA A 129 0.27 -7.39 -7.53
N LEU A 130 0.50 -7.63 -8.82
CA LEU A 130 0.65 -6.57 -9.82
C LEU A 130 -0.70 -6.37 -10.53
N VAL A 131 -1.24 -5.16 -10.46
CA VAL A 131 -2.44 -4.73 -11.16
C VAL A 131 -2.04 -4.02 -12.46
N PRO A 132 -2.73 -4.28 -13.59
CA PRO A 132 -2.47 -3.58 -14.85
C PRO A 132 -2.50 -2.06 -14.72
N TYR A 133 -1.91 -1.37 -15.70
CA TYR A 133 -1.91 0.08 -15.74
C TYR A 133 -3.33 0.66 -15.86
N TYR A 134 -3.61 1.62 -15.00
CA TYR A 134 -4.76 2.53 -15.07
C TYR A 134 -4.23 3.96 -14.92
N ARG A 135 -4.82 4.91 -15.65
CA ARG A 135 -4.48 6.32 -15.43
C ARG A 135 -4.87 6.76 -14.02
N PRO A 136 -4.12 7.66 -13.37
CA PRO A 136 -4.46 8.17 -12.04
C PRO A 136 -5.89 8.71 -11.97
N GLY A 137 -6.65 8.26 -10.96
CA GLY A 137 -8.05 8.63 -10.78
C GLY A 137 -9.04 7.87 -11.67
N ASP A 138 -8.61 6.86 -12.43
CA ASP A 138 -9.53 6.00 -13.19
C ASP A 138 -10.31 5.09 -12.23
N PRO A 139 -11.65 5.14 -12.22
CA PRO A 139 -12.45 4.30 -11.33
C PRO A 139 -12.29 2.79 -11.61
N ALA A 140 -11.88 2.39 -12.81
CA ALA A 140 -11.66 0.99 -13.18
C ALA A 140 -10.57 0.29 -12.34
N VAL A 141 -9.61 1.05 -11.77
CA VAL A 141 -8.63 0.50 -10.83
C VAL A 141 -9.31 -0.10 -9.59
N ALA A 142 -10.45 0.48 -9.17
CA ALA A 142 -11.20 -0.04 -8.02
C ALA A 142 -11.75 -1.45 -8.31
N ASP A 143 -12.22 -1.71 -9.52
CA ASP A 143 -12.76 -3.02 -9.90
C ASP A 143 -11.63 -4.06 -10.02
N ALA A 144 -10.47 -3.67 -10.53
CA ALA A 144 -9.27 -4.52 -10.54
C ALA A 144 -8.84 -4.91 -9.12
N ILE A 145 -8.81 -3.96 -8.18
CA ILE A 145 -8.50 -4.23 -6.77
C ILE A 145 -9.56 -5.15 -6.12
N LYS A 146 -10.85 -4.91 -6.40
CA LYS A 146 -11.93 -5.78 -5.91
C LYS A 146 -11.82 -7.21 -6.45
N GLY A 147 -11.35 -7.36 -7.69
CA GLY A 147 -11.09 -8.67 -8.31
C GLY A 147 -10.05 -9.51 -7.54
N LEU A 148 -9.18 -8.88 -6.76
CA LEU A 148 -8.24 -9.58 -5.86
C LEU A 148 -8.94 -10.15 -4.60
N ALA A 149 -10.21 -9.88 -4.40
CA ALA A 149 -11.08 -10.41 -3.34
C ALA A 149 -10.49 -10.29 -1.92
N GLY A 150 -9.70 -9.25 -1.65
CA GLY A 150 -9.08 -8.99 -0.35
C GLY A 150 -7.93 -9.93 0.04
N LYS A 151 -7.47 -10.78 -0.88
CA LYS A 151 -6.39 -11.75 -0.63
C LYS A 151 -5.02 -11.09 -0.42
N TYR A 152 -4.83 -9.87 -0.93
CA TYR A 152 -3.56 -9.15 -0.88
C TYR A 152 -3.65 -7.91 0.01
N SER A 153 -2.71 -7.76 0.94
CA SER A 153 -2.54 -6.53 1.73
C SER A 153 -1.71 -5.49 1.02
N SER A 154 -0.87 -5.91 0.08
CA SER A 154 -0.04 -5.07 -0.77
C SER A 154 -0.33 -5.34 -2.24
N VAL A 155 -0.38 -4.26 -3.01
CA VAL A 155 -0.64 -4.26 -4.45
C VAL A 155 0.35 -3.32 -5.10
N LEU A 156 0.87 -3.71 -6.26
CA LEU A 156 1.71 -2.90 -7.12
C LEU A 156 0.89 -2.48 -8.35
N LEU A 157 0.78 -1.20 -8.61
CA LEU A 157 0.14 -0.68 -9.81
C LEU A 157 1.18 -0.53 -10.91
N ALA A 158 0.97 -1.15 -12.07
CA ALA A 158 1.90 -1.10 -13.19
C ALA A 158 2.20 0.35 -13.61
N ASN A 159 3.50 0.69 -13.75
CA ASN A 159 4.00 2.02 -14.12
C ASN A 159 3.55 3.15 -13.17
N HIS A 160 3.20 2.84 -11.92
CA HIS A 160 2.63 3.83 -11.02
C HIS A 160 3.23 3.74 -9.61
N GLY A 161 3.00 2.67 -8.87
CA GLY A 161 3.56 2.52 -7.54
C GLY A 161 2.82 1.54 -6.64
N PRO A 162 3.33 1.35 -5.41
CA PRO A 162 2.77 0.43 -4.44
C PRO A 162 1.58 1.03 -3.68
N VAL A 163 0.66 0.16 -3.29
CA VAL A 163 -0.44 0.45 -2.37
C VAL A 163 -0.46 -0.63 -1.31
N VAL A 164 -0.49 -0.24 -0.05
CA VAL A 164 -0.49 -1.16 1.09
C VAL A 164 -1.64 -0.81 2.04
N SER A 165 -2.36 -1.83 2.48
CA SER A 165 -3.38 -1.72 3.53
C SER A 165 -2.91 -2.38 4.82
N GLY A 166 -3.21 -1.76 5.95
CA GLY A 166 -2.88 -2.29 7.29
C GLY A 166 -4.04 -2.14 8.27
N ASP A 167 -4.00 -2.90 9.36
CA ASP A 167 -4.93 -2.82 10.48
C ASP A 167 -4.69 -1.62 11.41
N THR A 168 -3.54 -0.97 11.26
CA THR A 168 -3.20 0.33 11.83
C THR A 168 -2.46 1.19 10.80
N LEU A 169 -2.38 2.50 11.05
CA LEU A 169 -1.60 3.42 10.21
C LEU A 169 -0.12 3.04 10.22
N GLU A 170 0.45 2.76 11.38
CA GLU A 170 1.86 2.35 11.52
C GLU A 170 2.13 1.04 10.78
N ALA A 171 1.25 0.04 10.92
CA ALA A 171 1.40 -1.22 10.21
C ALA A 171 1.41 -1.05 8.68
N ALA A 172 0.53 -0.20 8.15
CA ALA A 172 0.49 0.11 6.72
C ALA A 172 1.78 0.84 6.25
N VAL A 173 2.27 1.80 7.05
CA VAL A 173 3.53 2.52 6.75
C VAL A 173 4.72 1.56 6.79
N PHE A 174 4.87 0.75 7.83
CA PHE A 174 5.99 -0.19 7.95
C PHE A 174 5.97 -1.29 6.89
N ALA A 175 4.78 -1.73 6.47
CA ALA A 175 4.66 -2.67 5.36
C ALA A 175 5.01 -2.01 4.02
N MET A 176 4.67 -0.74 3.82
CA MET A 176 5.09 0.04 2.64
C MET A 176 6.62 0.18 2.57
N GLU A 177 7.26 0.46 3.70
CA GLU A 177 8.73 0.55 3.79
C GLU A 177 9.40 -0.79 3.48
N GLU A 178 8.87 -1.88 4.04
CA GLU A 178 9.37 -3.24 3.77
C GLU A 178 9.21 -3.64 2.31
N LEU A 179 8.07 -3.26 1.69
CA LEU A 179 7.84 -3.53 0.26
C LEU A 179 8.86 -2.80 -0.61
N GLU A 180 9.12 -1.52 -0.34
CA GLU A 180 10.12 -0.74 -1.08
C GLU A 180 11.54 -1.30 -0.92
N GLU A 181 11.94 -1.66 0.31
CA GLU A 181 13.25 -2.25 0.56
C GLU A 181 13.39 -3.63 -0.10
N THR A 182 12.32 -4.43 -0.10
CA THR A 182 12.32 -5.73 -0.81
C THR A 182 12.39 -5.55 -2.32
N ALA A 183 11.69 -4.56 -2.89
CA ALA A 183 11.79 -4.22 -4.31
C ALA A 183 13.21 -3.79 -4.68
N LYS A 184 13.86 -2.99 -3.83
CA LYS A 184 15.27 -2.60 -3.99
C LYS A 184 16.20 -3.81 -3.97
N LEU A 185 16.05 -4.73 -3.03
CA LEU A 185 16.82 -5.97 -2.98
C LEU A 185 16.64 -6.79 -4.25
N TYR A 186 15.40 -6.94 -4.73
CA TYR A 186 15.11 -7.66 -5.96
C TYR A 186 15.86 -7.06 -7.17
N LEU A 187 15.80 -5.73 -7.32
CA LEU A 187 16.44 -5.03 -8.43
C LEU A 187 17.97 -5.12 -8.36
N LEU A 188 18.54 -5.02 -7.16
CA LEU A 188 20.00 -5.16 -6.94
C LEU A 188 20.51 -6.57 -7.25
N LEU A 189 19.69 -7.59 -7.02
CA LEU A 189 20.03 -9.00 -7.24
C LEU A 189 19.58 -9.52 -8.60
N ARG A 190 18.89 -8.70 -9.41
CA ARG A 190 18.42 -9.08 -10.74
C ARG A 190 19.59 -9.49 -11.64
N GLY A 191 19.42 -10.63 -12.30
CA GLY A 191 20.48 -11.23 -13.15
C GLY A 191 21.55 -12.01 -12.38
N LEU A 192 21.49 -12.00 -11.05
CA LEU A 192 22.27 -12.89 -10.19
C LEU A 192 21.44 -14.16 -9.88
N ASN A 193 22.03 -15.06 -9.11
CA ASN A 193 21.34 -16.26 -8.62
C ASN A 193 21.15 -16.19 -7.10
N PRO A 194 20.24 -15.33 -6.60
CA PRO A 194 20.04 -15.15 -5.16
C PRO A 194 19.37 -16.37 -4.53
N ARG A 195 19.61 -16.55 -3.24
CA ARG A 195 18.97 -17.57 -2.44
C ARG A 195 17.66 -17.01 -1.88
N TYR A 196 16.53 -17.54 -2.30
CA TYR A 196 15.21 -17.24 -1.73
C TYR A 196 14.86 -18.19 -0.59
N LEU A 197 13.82 -17.88 0.17
CA LEU A 197 13.26 -18.81 1.15
C LEU A 197 12.69 -20.03 0.43
N SER A 198 12.98 -21.23 0.94
CA SER A 198 12.42 -22.45 0.40
C SER A 198 10.92 -22.59 0.71
N PRO A 199 10.16 -23.41 -0.02
CA PRO A 199 8.76 -23.68 0.29
C PRO A 199 8.52 -24.14 1.73
N GLU A 200 9.45 -24.94 2.29
CA GLU A 200 9.40 -25.42 3.68
C GLU A 200 9.58 -24.26 4.66
N GLN A 201 10.50 -23.33 4.39
CA GLN A 201 10.72 -22.13 5.19
C GLN A 201 9.52 -21.19 5.15
N VAL A 202 8.92 -20.98 3.97
CA VAL A 202 7.68 -20.21 3.82
C VAL A 202 6.54 -20.86 4.61
N LYS A 203 6.39 -22.19 4.52
CA LYS A 203 5.37 -22.93 5.26
C LYS A 203 5.55 -22.83 6.77
N ASP A 204 6.80 -22.90 7.26
CA ASP A 204 7.12 -22.73 8.67
C ASP A 204 6.74 -21.33 9.16
N LEU A 205 7.15 -20.27 8.45
CA LEU A 205 6.75 -18.89 8.73
C LEU A 205 5.23 -18.72 8.76
N THR A 206 4.53 -19.26 7.77
CA THR A 206 3.08 -19.19 7.69
C THR A 206 2.42 -19.81 8.92
N LYS A 207 2.92 -20.97 9.35
CA LYS A 207 2.41 -21.67 10.54
C LYS A 207 2.71 -20.92 11.83
N VAL A 208 3.95 -20.47 12.01
CA VAL A 208 4.41 -19.83 13.27
C VAL A 208 3.76 -18.46 13.48
N PHE A 209 3.63 -17.68 12.42
CA PHE A 209 3.12 -16.31 12.50
C PHE A 209 1.67 -16.17 12.05
N GLY A 210 0.97 -17.26 11.73
CA GLY A 210 -0.44 -17.26 11.33
C GLY A 210 -0.69 -16.47 10.04
N LEU A 211 0.27 -16.50 9.08
CA LEU A 211 0.14 -15.75 7.84
C LEU A 211 -0.87 -16.41 6.92
N THR A 212 -1.69 -15.59 6.26
CA THR A 212 -2.58 -16.02 5.19
C THR A 212 -2.01 -15.53 3.86
N LEU A 213 -1.37 -16.42 3.12
CA LEU A 213 -0.88 -16.14 1.77
C LEU A 213 -1.92 -16.58 0.73
N PRO A 214 -2.06 -15.86 -0.39
CA PRO A 214 -2.89 -16.30 -1.49
C PRO A 214 -2.45 -17.67 -2.00
N ASP A 215 -3.41 -18.58 -2.18
CA ASP A 215 -3.17 -19.85 -2.83
C ASP A 215 -3.27 -19.64 -4.34
N HIS A 216 -2.23 -19.99 -5.07
CA HIS A 216 -2.17 -19.82 -6.52
C HIS A 216 -2.47 -21.13 -7.28
N GLY A 217 -2.79 -22.21 -6.57
CA GLY A 217 -2.97 -23.52 -7.20
C GLY A 217 -1.76 -23.89 -8.06
N HIS A 218 -1.30 -25.10 -8.00
CA HIS A 218 -0.35 -25.59 -9.01
C HIS A 218 -1.17 -25.88 -10.28
N ASP A 219 -1.20 -24.90 -11.23
CA ASP A 219 -1.61 -25.15 -12.61
C ASP A 219 -0.47 -25.82 -13.38
#